data_49d3a8b9512808ddbb40c775a6fed787
#
_entry.id   49d3a8b9512808ddbb40c775a6fed787
#
_cell.length_a   1.000
_cell.length_b   1.000
_cell.length_c   1.000
_cell.angle_alpha   90.00
_cell.angle_beta   90.00
_cell.angle_gamma   90.00
#
_symmetry.space_group_name_H-M   'P 1'
#
loop_
_entity.id
_entity.type
_entity.pdbx_description
1 polymer ?
#
loop_
_entity_poly.entity_id
_entity_poly.type
_entity_poly.pdbx_seq_one_letter_code
_entity_poly.pdbx_strand_id
1 'polypeptide(L)'
;MKAALLTFALLFAAQNATAGCAEKRTRDPSFVELAVPDDAIRPTGVADFSFINDETTVDALIAKVGPPDASQGTRTITLIWCFADQTELSLETPDRVIIASVHHKGHEIYRRKKK
;
A
#
# COMPACT_ATOMS: atom_id res chain seq x y z
N MET A 1 9.82 -34.62 11.20
CA MET A 1 8.57 -34.12 11.75
C MET A 1 8.66 -32.69 12.24
N LYS A 2 9.65 -32.35 13.04
CA LYS A 2 9.79 -31.00 13.53
C LYS A 2 10.09 -29.97 12.42
N ALA A 3 10.84 -30.38 11.40
CA ALA A 3 11.13 -29.52 10.27
C ALA A 3 9.89 -29.13 9.48
N ALA A 4 8.93 -30.04 9.33
CA ALA A 4 7.69 -29.75 8.63
C ALA A 4 6.85 -28.69 9.34
N LEU A 5 6.84 -28.72 10.67
CA LEU A 5 6.11 -27.73 11.46
C LEU A 5 6.74 -26.33 11.31
N LEU A 6 8.05 -26.27 11.28
CA LEU A 6 8.75 -24.99 11.09
C LEU A 6 8.45 -24.38 9.72
N THR A 7 8.38 -25.22 8.68
CA THR A 7 8.04 -24.76 7.33
C THR A 7 6.63 -24.15 7.31
N PHE A 8 5.69 -24.78 7.99
CA PHE A 8 4.34 -24.24 8.10
C PHE A 8 4.32 -22.86 8.75
N ALA A 9 5.06 -22.70 9.82
CA ALA A 9 5.10 -21.42 10.53
C ALA A 9 5.62 -20.30 9.64
N LEU A 10 6.61 -20.57 8.80
CA LEU A 10 7.14 -19.58 7.87
C LEU A 10 6.11 -19.16 6.83
N LEU A 11 5.36 -20.11 6.29
CA LEU A 11 4.30 -19.80 5.32
C LEU A 11 3.20 -18.95 5.94
N PHE A 12 2.83 -19.23 7.17
CA PHE A 12 1.86 -18.44 7.90
C PHE A 12 2.32 -16.99 8.06
N ALA A 13 3.56 -16.79 8.44
CA ALA A 13 4.10 -15.45 8.63
C ALA A 13 4.03 -14.63 7.33
N ALA A 14 4.35 -15.25 6.19
CA ALA A 14 4.29 -14.57 4.90
C ALA A 14 2.87 -14.17 4.53
N GLN A 15 1.89 -15.03 4.82
CA GLN A 15 0.49 -14.72 4.53
C GLN A 15 -0.04 -13.62 5.43
N ASN A 16 0.37 -13.60 6.68
CA ASN A 16 -0.08 -12.58 7.63
C ASN A 16 0.38 -11.17 7.25
N ALA A 17 1.48 -11.06 6.53
CA ALA A 17 1.99 -9.75 6.11
C ALA A 17 1.02 -8.99 5.21
N THR A 18 0.08 -9.69 4.54
CA THR A 18 -0.89 -9.06 3.63
C THR A 18 -2.32 -9.12 4.16
N ALA A 19 -2.50 -9.43 5.45
CA ALA A 19 -3.84 -9.67 6.01
C ALA A 19 -4.78 -8.46 5.86
N GLY A 20 -4.30 -7.24 6.05
CA GLY A 20 -5.11 -6.03 5.91
C GLY A 20 -5.68 -5.89 4.51
N CYS A 21 -4.85 -6.07 3.49
CA CYS A 21 -5.30 -6.00 2.11
C CYS A 21 -6.27 -7.13 1.77
N ALA A 22 -6.06 -8.32 2.32
CA ALA A 22 -6.94 -9.46 2.07
C ALA A 22 -8.35 -9.21 2.61
N GLU A 23 -8.47 -8.61 3.78
CA GLU A 23 -9.78 -8.27 4.34
C GLU A 23 -10.54 -7.28 3.46
N LYS A 24 -9.87 -6.23 3.01
CA LYS A 24 -10.51 -5.23 2.17
C LYS A 24 -10.97 -5.84 0.85
N ARG A 25 -10.16 -6.72 0.30
CA ARG A 25 -10.47 -7.40 -0.96
C ARG A 25 -11.77 -8.20 -0.88
N THR A 26 -12.06 -8.81 0.25
CA THR A 26 -13.27 -9.63 0.38
C THR A 26 -14.54 -8.82 0.55
N ARG A 27 -14.42 -7.56 0.97
CA ARG A 27 -15.59 -6.72 1.26
C ARG A 27 -15.95 -5.73 0.15
N ASP A 28 -15.00 -5.41 -0.71
CA ASP A 28 -15.19 -4.34 -1.70
C ASP A 28 -14.83 -4.84 -3.09
N PRO A 29 -15.83 -4.98 -4.00
CA PRO A 29 -15.55 -5.47 -5.35
C PRO A 29 -14.74 -4.50 -6.22
N SER A 30 -14.66 -3.22 -5.84
CA SER A 30 -13.82 -2.26 -6.57
C SER A 30 -12.35 -2.37 -6.21
N PHE A 31 -12.01 -3.19 -5.22
CA PHE A 31 -10.64 -3.42 -4.78
C PHE A 31 -9.95 -4.39 -5.73
N VAL A 32 -8.82 -3.98 -6.28
CA VAL A 32 -8.03 -4.78 -7.21
C VAL A 32 -6.65 -5.02 -6.62
N GLU A 33 -6.33 -6.29 -6.39
CA GLU A 33 -5.01 -6.68 -5.90
C GLU A 33 -4.01 -6.62 -7.06
N LEU A 34 -2.86 -6.00 -6.83
CA LEU A 34 -1.84 -5.83 -7.85
C LEU A 34 -0.71 -6.83 -7.67
N ALA A 35 -0.15 -7.30 -8.78
CA ALA A 35 0.99 -8.19 -8.73
C ALA A 35 2.25 -7.40 -8.37
N VAL A 36 2.90 -7.77 -7.27
CA VAL A 36 4.12 -7.13 -6.81
C VAL A 36 5.27 -8.13 -6.98
N PRO A 37 6.32 -7.78 -7.74
CA PRO A 37 7.47 -8.68 -7.89
C PRO A 37 8.14 -8.97 -6.55
N ASP A 38 8.68 -10.17 -6.40
CA ASP A 38 9.33 -10.58 -5.15
C ASP A 38 10.54 -9.72 -4.81
N ASP A 39 11.23 -9.18 -5.82
CA ASP A 39 12.40 -8.35 -5.64
C ASP A 39 12.10 -6.85 -5.61
N ALA A 40 10.83 -6.47 -5.59
CA ALA A 40 10.44 -5.07 -5.55
C ALA A 40 10.83 -4.42 -4.23
N ILE A 41 11.13 -3.12 -4.29
CA ILE A 41 11.31 -2.31 -3.10
C ILE A 41 9.98 -2.32 -2.33
N ARG A 42 10.06 -2.47 -1.00
CA ARG A 42 8.87 -2.47 -0.15
C ARG A 42 9.01 -1.45 0.97
N PRO A 43 8.00 -0.64 1.24
CA PRO A 43 8.03 0.26 2.38
C PRO A 43 7.91 -0.52 3.68
N THR A 44 8.59 -0.05 4.73
CA THR A 44 8.53 -0.67 6.04
C THR A 44 7.50 -0.02 6.95
N GLY A 45 7.09 1.18 6.65
CA GLY A 45 6.10 1.89 7.45
C GLY A 45 5.81 3.27 6.91
N VAL A 46 4.99 4.02 7.64
CA VAL A 46 4.51 5.33 7.22
C VAL A 46 5.64 6.35 7.05
N ALA A 47 6.72 6.19 7.80
CA ALA A 47 7.84 7.13 7.73
C ALA A 47 8.50 7.16 6.36
N ASP A 48 8.42 6.07 5.60
CA ASP A 48 8.98 6.01 4.26
C ASP A 48 8.27 6.95 3.28
N PHE A 49 7.08 7.42 3.65
CA PHE A 49 6.26 8.31 2.83
C PHE A 49 6.37 9.78 3.26
N SER A 50 7.23 10.10 4.24
CA SER A 50 7.31 11.45 4.81
C SER A 50 7.89 12.49 3.85
N PHE A 51 8.53 12.07 2.76
CA PHE A 51 9.13 12.99 1.78
C PHE A 51 8.10 13.63 0.83
N ILE A 52 6.85 13.18 0.87
CA ILE A 52 5.83 13.64 -0.08
C ILE A 52 5.55 15.13 0.11
N ASN A 53 5.51 15.84 -1.01
CA ASN A 53 5.13 17.26 -1.05
C ASN A 53 4.29 17.53 -2.31
N ASP A 54 3.93 18.78 -2.54
CA ASP A 54 3.06 19.17 -3.66
C ASP A 54 3.66 18.91 -5.04
N GLU A 55 4.95 18.68 -5.11
CA GLU A 55 5.65 18.39 -6.38
C GLU A 55 5.87 16.89 -6.59
N THR A 56 5.66 16.08 -5.58
CA THR A 56 5.87 14.63 -5.69
C THR A 56 4.81 14.02 -6.60
N THR A 57 5.26 13.28 -7.61
CA THR A 57 4.36 12.53 -8.48
C THR A 57 4.19 11.10 -7.98
N VAL A 58 3.13 10.44 -8.45
CA VAL A 58 2.89 9.04 -8.14
C VAL A 58 4.06 8.18 -8.63
N ASP A 59 4.56 8.42 -9.84
CA ASP A 59 5.66 7.64 -10.38
C ASP A 59 6.95 7.81 -9.56
N ALA A 60 7.23 9.02 -9.12
CA ALA A 60 8.40 9.27 -8.28
C ALA A 60 8.28 8.58 -6.93
N LEU A 61 7.08 8.57 -6.36
CA LEU A 61 6.82 7.87 -5.11
C LEU A 61 7.03 6.36 -5.27
N ILE A 62 6.45 5.77 -6.31
CA ILE A 62 6.57 4.33 -6.56
C ILE A 62 8.03 3.94 -6.78
N ALA A 63 8.79 4.78 -7.48
CA ALA A 63 10.22 4.51 -7.68
C ALA A 63 10.99 4.46 -6.36
N LYS A 64 10.55 5.20 -5.36
CA LYS A 64 11.24 5.29 -4.08
C LYS A 64 10.78 4.24 -3.07
N VAL A 65 9.47 4.01 -2.96
CA VAL A 65 8.92 3.11 -1.92
C VAL A 65 8.48 1.75 -2.48
N GLY A 66 8.44 1.61 -3.79
CA GLY A 66 7.97 0.40 -4.44
C GLY A 66 6.51 0.47 -4.85
N PRO A 67 6.05 -0.52 -5.63
CA PRO A 67 4.67 -0.50 -6.14
C PRO A 67 3.64 -0.73 -5.04
N PRO A 68 2.42 -0.24 -5.23
CA PRO A 68 1.33 -0.51 -4.29
C PRO A 68 0.89 -1.97 -4.34
N ASP A 69 0.27 -2.43 -3.26
CA ASP A 69 -0.26 -3.79 -3.17
C ASP A 69 -1.63 -3.92 -3.83
N ALA A 70 -2.37 -2.82 -3.89
CA ALA A 70 -3.73 -2.85 -4.42
C ALA A 70 -4.14 -1.47 -4.92
N SER A 71 -5.20 -1.45 -5.72
CA SER A 71 -5.85 -0.21 -6.14
C SER A 71 -7.35 -0.32 -5.99
N GLN A 72 -8.03 0.81 -5.92
CA GLN A 72 -9.47 0.87 -5.73
C GLN A 72 -10.01 2.11 -6.41
N GLY A 73 -11.20 1.99 -7.02
CA GLY A 73 -11.88 3.11 -7.64
C GLY A 73 -11.67 3.20 -9.14
N THR A 74 -12.46 4.05 -9.79
CA THR A 74 -12.45 4.21 -11.24
C THR A 74 -12.12 5.64 -11.69
N ARG A 75 -12.58 6.66 -10.96
CA ARG A 75 -12.29 8.06 -11.27
C ARG A 75 -11.12 8.55 -10.44
N THR A 76 -11.32 8.70 -9.14
CA THR A 76 -10.22 8.89 -8.21
C THR A 76 -9.71 7.53 -7.83
N ILE A 77 -8.45 7.27 -8.10
CA ILE A 77 -7.83 6.00 -7.80
C ILE A 77 -7.20 6.08 -6.44
N THR A 78 -7.48 5.09 -5.60
CA THR A 78 -6.80 4.92 -4.33
C THR A 78 -5.77 3.82 -4.48
N LEU A 79 -4.51 4.15 -4.24
CA LEU A 79 -3.42 3.17 -4.21
C LEU A 79 -3.17 2.77 -2.76
N ILE A 80 -2.97 1.48 -2.51
CA ILE A 80 -2.91 0.95 -1.16
C ILE A 80 -1.62 0.15 -0.97
N TRP A 81 -0.86 0.50 0.07
CA TRP A 81 0.29 -0.26 0.52
C TRP A 81 -0.05 -0.93 1.84
N CYS A 82 0.24 -2.21 1.95
CA CYS A 82 -0.03 -3.00 3.16
C CYS A 82 1.28 -3.24 3.91
N PHE A 83 1.30 -2.87 5.18
CA PHE A 83 2.49 -3.05 6.01
C PHE A 83 2.42 -4.35 6.80
N ALA A 84 3.58 -4.81 7.26
CA ALA A 84 3.69 -6.05 8.02
C ALA A 84 2.90 -6.03 9.34
N ASP A 85 2.66 -4.85 9.90
CA ASP A 85 1.86 -4.69 11.12
C ASP A 85 0.35 -4.72 10.86
N GLN A 86 -0.06 -5.07 9.64
CA GLN A 86 -1.45 -5.17 9.20
C GLN A 86 -2.17 -3.83 9.06
N THR A 87 -1.43 -2.73 9.08
CA THR A 87 -2.01 -1.43 8.76
C THR A 87 -1.84 -1.14 7.27
N GLU A 88 -2.69 -0.25 6.76
CA GLU A 88 -2.68 0.16 5.37
C GLU A 88 -2.36 1.64 5.26
N LEU A 89 -1.61 1.98 4.22
CA LEU A 89 -1.48 3.38 3.81
C LEU A 89 -2.23 3.52 2.49
N SER A 90 -3.14 4.49 2.42
CA SER A 90 -3.90 4.78 1.20
C SER A 90 -3.50 6.13 0.64
N LEU A 91 -3.39 6.19 -0.68
CA LEU A 91 -3.02 7.39 -1.41
C LEU A 91 -4.08 7.65 -2.46
N GLU A 92 -4.65 8.85 -2.46
CA GLU A 92 -5.62 9.24 -3.48
C GLU A 92 -4.94 10.00 -4.62
N THR A 93 -5.23 9.58 -5.85
CA THR A 93 -4.73 10.24 -7.04
C THR A 93 -5.87 10.40 -8.05
N PRO A 94 -6.28 11.64 -8.38
CA PRO A 94 -7.39 11.86 -9.30
C PRO A 94 -7.04 11.58 -10.76
N ASP A 95 -5.77 11.69 -11.14
CA ASP A 95 -5.34 11.59 -12.53
C ASP A 95 -4.16 10.64 -12.74
N ARG A 96 -3.81 9.86 -11.72
CA ARG A 96 -2.69 8.90 -11.72
C ARG A 96 -1.31 9.55 -11.77
N VAL A 97 -1.25 10.87 -11.68
CA VAL A 97 0.01 11.62 -11.72
C VAL A 97 0.27 12.34 -10.41
N ILE A 98 -0.70 13.14 -9.96
CA ILE A 98 -0.52 13.92 -8.73
C ILE A 98 -1.10 13.19 -7.52
N ILE A 99 -0.49 13.44 -6.38
CA ILE A 99 -0.94 12.89 -5.11
C ILE A 99 -1.86 13.93 -4.46
N ALA A 100 -3.14 13.58 -4.31
CA ALA A 100 -4.10 14.49 -3.69
C ALA A 100 -4.03 14.40 -2.17
N SER A 101 -3.96 13.19 -1.62
CA SER A 101 -3.89 13.00 -0.18
C SER A 101 -3.32 11.63 0.15
N VAL A 102 -2.83 11.48 1.39
CA VAL A 102 -2.31 10.21 1.90
C VAL A 102 -2.85 10.02 3.31
N HIS A 103 -3.34 8.83 3.60
CA HIS A 103 -3.93 8.48 4.89
C HIS A 103 -3.29 7.21 5.45
N HIS A 104 -3.18 7.15 6.78
CA HIS A 104 -2.70 5.97 7.49
C HIS A 104 -3.50 5.83 8.78
N LYS A 105 -4.07 4.64 9.01
CA LYS A 105 -4.91 4.35 10.18
C LYS A 105 -6.06 5.35 10.33
N GLY A 106 -6.65 5.77 9.22
CA GLY A 106 -7.73 6.73 9.24
C GLY A 106 -7.30 8.18 9.46
N HIS A 107 -6.01 8.45 9.60
CA HIS A 107 -5.48 9.80 9.78
C HIS A 107 -4.85 10.31 8.49
N GLU A 108 -5.17 11.55 8.14
CA GLU A 108 -4.56 12.20 6.99
C GLU A 108 -3.13 12.63 7.36
N ILE A 109 -2.14 12.11 6.62
CA ILE A 109 -0.74 12.47 6.86
C ILE A 109 -0.22 13.44 5.81
N TYR A 110 -0.94 13.63 4.71
CA TYR A 110 -0.59 14.60 3.67
C TYR A 110 -1.85 14.98 2.90
N ARG A 111 -1.95 16.25 2.55
CA ARG A 111 -2.97 16.75 1.63
C ARG A 111 -2.36 17.83 0.75
N ARG A 112 -2.57 17.67 -0.57
CA ARG A 112 -2.08 18.66 -1.53
C ARG A 112 -2.81 19.99 -1.32
N LYS A 113 -2.05 21.07 -1.31
CA LYS A 113 -2.61 22.42 -1.19
C LYS A 113 -3.24 22.83 -2.51
N LYS A 114 -4.43 23.39 -2.43
CA LYS A 114 -5.07 23.98 -3.60
C LYS A 114 -4.48 25.35 -3.86
N LYS A 115 -4.25 25.65 -5.11
CA LYS A 115 -3.85 26.98 -5.53
C LYS A 115 -5.06 27.81 -5.90
#